data_c66fa29269f5b3219b4751761e848a8e
#
_entry.id   c66fa29269f5b3219b4751761e848a8e
#
_cell.length_a   1.000
_cell.length_b   1.000
_cell.length_c   1.000
_cell.angle_alpha   90.00
_cell.angle_beta   90.00
_cell.angle_gamma   90.00
#
_symmetry.space_group_name_H-M   'P 1'
#
loop_
_entity.id
_entity.type
_entity.pdbx_description
1 polymer ?
#
loop_
_entity_poly.entity_id
_entity_poly.type
_entity_poly.pdbx_seq_one_letter_code
_entity_poly.pdbx_strand_id
1 'polypeptide(L)'
;MHYPQYDIIERYPAEQTIGFTSTAAEWGLLSNFAKTPMVVNGVEFVCVEQMFHYIRLNSETERMEYLKVSPGMALKMKAKAFAKRGVERSDWREIAVDVMRFCLNHKYASSEAFRKELERSKGKYIVEDESNRKKKPDSWGAVLDTATGEYYGKNIMGRLLMELREKKELEYDKFKF
;
A
#
# COMPACT_ATOMS: atom_id res chain seq x y z
N MET A 1 16.74 -4.85 -1.54
CA MET A 1 16.80 -4.72 -3.03
C MET A 1 16.43 -3.28 -3.38
N HIS A 2 17.23 -2.63 -4.17
CA HIS A 2 16.78 -1.41 -4.82
C HIS A 2 15.86 -1.80 -5.97
N TYR A 3 14.69 -1.18 -6.07
CA TYR A 3 13.70 -1.45 -7.11
C TYR A 3 13.70 -0.33 -8.16
N PRO A 4 14.71 -0.27 -9.06
CA PRO A 4 14.87 0.84 -10.00
C PRO A 4 13.67 0.97 -10.95
N GLN A 5 12.94 -0.11 -11.20
CA GLN A 5 11.73 -0.08 -11.99
C GLN A 5 10.67 0.87 -11.41
N TYR A 6 10.65 1.09 -10.08
CA TYR A 6 9.68 1.99 -9.45
C TYR A 6 10.11 3.47 -9.46
N ASP A 7 11.31 3.79 -9.96
CA ASP A 7 11.74 5.18 -10.11
C ASP A 7 11.19 5.84 -11.39
N ILE A 8 10.63 5.04 -12.29
CA ILE A 8 10.11 5.48 -13.58
C ILE A 8 8.64 5.91 -13.40
N ILE A 9 8.29 7.08 -13.97
CA ILE A 9 6.90 7.50 -14.13
C ILE A 9 6.31 6.73 -15.30
N GLU A 10 5.22 6.02 -15.05
CA GLU A 10 4.46 5.30 -16.07
C GLU A 10 3.14 5.99 -16.38
N ARG A 11 2.56 5.66 -17.53
CA ARG A 11 1.25 6.13 -17.99
C ARG A 11 0.33 4.95 -18.25
N TYR A 12 -0.93 5.10 -17.89
CA TYR A 12 -1.95 4.05 -18.02
C TYR A 12 -3.22 4.65 -18.61
N PRO A 13 -3.72 4.15 -19.78
CA PRO A 13 -4.99 4.62 -20.35
C PRO A 13 -6.14 4.43 -19.34
N ALA A 14 -6.91 5.49 -19.07
CA ALA A 14 -7.92 5.48 -18.01
C ALA A 14 -9.02 4.42 -18.27
N GLU A 15 -9.41 4.21 -19.53
CA GLU A 15 -10.41 3.22 -19.92
C GLU A 15 -9.98 1.76 -19.68
N GLN A 16 -8.67 1.51 -19.57
CA GLN A 16 -8.10 0.19 -19.28
C GLN A 16 -7.62 0.06 -17.83
N THR A 17 -7.91 1.05 -16.98
CA THR A 17 -7.32 1.17 -15.65
C THR A 17 -8.39 1.18 -14.56
N ILE A 18 -8.13 0.42 -13.51
CA ILE A 18 -8.86 0.46 -12.24
C ILE A 18 -8.16 1.46 -11.34
N GLY A 19 -8.80 2.60 -11.10
CA GLY A 19 -8.38 3.57 -10.09
C GLY A 19 -9.09 3.31 -8.76
N PHE A 20 -8.36 2.96 -7.69
CA PHE A 20 -8.95 2.81 -6.36
C PHE A 20 -8.54 3.97 -5.44
N THR A 21 -9.49 4.50 -4.67
CA THR A 21 -9.27 5.66 -3.78
C THR A 21 -9.75 5.42 -2.36
N SER A 22 -10.86 4.71 -2.19
CA SER A 22 -11.59 4.58 -0.93
C SER A 22 -12.00 3.13 -0.70
N THR A 23 -12.03 2.73 0.56
CA THR A 23 -12.52 1.41 0.98
C THR A 23 -14.01 1.21 0.76
N ALA A 24 -14.78 2.29 0.58
CA ALA A 24 -16.21 2.24 0.33
C ALA A 24 -16.57 2.19 -1.17
N ALA A 25 -15.60 2.41 -2.06
CA ALA A 25 -15.79 2.35 -3.49
C ALA A 25 -15.73 0.91 -4.03
N GLU A 26 -16.09 0.75 -5.29
CA GLU A 26 -15.93 -0.51 -6.03
C GLU A 26 -14.52 -1.02 -5.88
N TRP A 27 -13.68 -1.34 -5.88
CA TRP A 27 -12.28 -1.80 -5.71
C TRP A 27 -11.69 -1.44 -4.34
N GLY A 28 -12.55 -1.27 -3.35
CA GLY A 28 -12.13 -0.82 -2.01
C GLY A 28 -11.22 -1.79 -1.29
N LEU A 29 -11.31 -3.10 -1.58
CA LEU A 29 -10.41 -4.10 -0.99
C LEU A 29 -8.97 -3.99 -1.49
N LEU A 30 -8.70 -3.32 -2.61
CA LEU A 30 -7.34 -3.03 -3.07
C LEU A 30 -6.62 -2.04 -2.15
N SER A 31 -7.37 -1.17 -1.46
CA SER A 31 -6.81 -0.20 -0.51
C SER A 31 -6.13 -0.86 0.69
N ASN A 32 -5.01 -0.29 1.14
CA ASN A 32 -4.32 -0.69 2.36
C ASN A 32 -5.14 -0.44 3.64
N PHE A 33 -6.12 0.46 3.58
CA PHE A 33 -7.07 0.74 4.67
C PHE A 33 -8.23 -0.26 4.72
N ALA A 34 -8.41 -1.11 3.74
CA ALA A 34 -9.46 -2.13 3.74
C ALA A 34 -9.30 -3.06 4.95
N LYS A 35 -10.42 -3.31 5.63
CA LYS A 35 -10.44 -4.22 6.78
C LYS A 35 -10.21 -5.65 6.31
N THR A 36 -8.97 -6.08 6.41
CA THR A 36 -8.48 -7.44 6.09
C THR A 36 -7.63 -7.93 7.25
N PRO A 37 -8.26 -8.40 8.35
CA PRO A 37 -7.55 -8.79 9.56
C PRO A 37 -6.53 -9.89 9.29
N MET A 38 -5.35 -9.77 9.90
CA MET A 38 -4.27 -10.74 9.79
C MET A 38 -3.49 -10.84 11.10
N VAL A 39 -2.96 -12.02 11.39
CA VAL A 39 -2.06 -12.27 12.53
C VAL A 39 -0.68 -12.57 11.97
N VAL A 40 0.31 -11.81 12.39
CA VAL A 40 1.69 -11.96 11.94
C VAL A 40 2.62 -11.92 13.14
N ASN A 41 3.39 -12.99 13.35
CA ASN A 41 4.27 -13.16 14.51
C ASN A 41 3.56 -12.93 15.87
N GLY A 42 2.29 -13.37 15.98
CA GLY A 42 1.48 -13.21 17.19
C GLY A 42 0.87 -11.81 17.38
N VAL A 43 1.09 -10.87 16.46
CA VAL A 43 0.49 -9.54 16.49
C VAL A 43 -0.71 -9.48 15.54
N GLU A 44 -1.84 -8.98 16.04
CA GLU A 44 -3.06 -8.80 15.25
C GLU A 44 -3.06 -7.42 14.57
N PHE A 45 -3.32 -7.41 13.27
CA PHE A 45 -3.47 -6.19 12.47
C PHE A 45 -4.85 -6.16 11.80
N VAL A 46 -5.50 -5.02 11.80
CA VAL A 46 -6.82 -4.85 11.17
C VAL A 46 -6.75 -4.60 9.68
N CYS A 47 -5.61 -4.09 9.19
CA CYS A 47 -5.39 -3.76 7.77
C CYS A 47 -3.89 -3.60 7.48
N VAL A 48 -3.54 -3.59 6.19
CA VAL A 48 -2.16 -3.39 5.72
C VAL A 48 -1.57 -2.06 6.21
N GLU A 49 -2.32 -0.97 6.16
CA GLU A 49 -1.84 0.34 6.61
C GLU A 49 -1.36 0.31 8.06
N GLN A 50 -2.09 -0.40 8.94
CA GLN A 50 -1.67 -0.54 10.33
C GLN A 50 -0.38 -1.34 10.45
N MET A 51 -0.27 -2.47 9.77
CA MET A 51 0.93 -3.30 9.81
C MET A 51 2.15 -2.57 9.24
N PHE A 52 1.99 -1.91 8.10
CA PHE A 52 3.05 -1.17 7.43
C PHE A 52 3.65 -0.08 8.34
N HIS A 53 2.82 0.73 8.98
CA HIS A 53 3.29 1.77 9.89
C HIS A 53 3.77 1.23 11.25
N TYR A 54 3.22 0.13 11.74
CA TYR A 54 3.75 -0.56 12.91
C TYR A 54 5.21 -0.99 12.70
N ILE A 55 5.49 -1.61 11.56
CA ILE A 55 6.85 -2.06 11.20
C ILE A 55 7.81 -0.87 11.02
N ARG A 56 7.32 0.26 10.58
CA ARG A 56 8.07 1.50 10.41
C ARG A 56 8.63 2.06 11.72
N LEU A 57 8.00 1.77 12.87
CA LEU A 57 8.39 2.30 14.17
C LEU A 57 9.61 1.55 14.72
N ASN A 58 10.50 2.28 15.41
CA ASN A 58 11.76 1.74 15.90
C ASN A 58 11.69 1.15 17.33
N SER A 59 10.65 1.43 18.10
CA SER A 59 10.51 0.91 19.46
C SER A 59 9.17 0.24 19.72
N GLU A 60 9.18 -0.70 20.68
CA GLU A 60 7.99 -1.44 21.08
C GLU A 60 6.92 -0.53 21.70
N THR A 61 7.33 0.50 22.44
CA THR A 61 6.40 1.45 23.06
C THR A 61 5.52 2.15 22.02
N GLU A 62 6.12 2.72 20.97
CA GLU A 62 5.38 3.36 19.88
C GLU A 62 4.57 2.35 19.07
N ARG A 63 5.07 1.15 18.88
CA ARG A 63 4.34 0.06 18.20
C ARG A 63 3.06 -0.30 18.96
N MET A 64 3.15 -0.51 20.26
CA MET A 64 1.98 -0.81 21.10
C MET A 64 1.00 0.37 21.20
N GLU A 65 1.50 1.61 21.20
CA GLU A 65 0.67 2.80 21.12
C GLU A 65 -0.09 2.85 19.77
N TYR A 66 0.58 2.49 18.68
CA TYR A 66 0.00 2.52 17.34
C TYR A 66 -1.10 1.46 17.14
N LEU A 67 -0.95 0.27 17.71
CA LEU A 67 -1.96 -0.80 17.65
C LEU A 67 -3.31 -0.40 18.27
N LYS A 68 -3.31 0.53 19.22
CA LYS A 68 -4.53 1.04 19.87
C LYS A 68 -5.29 2.07 19.03
N VAL A 69 -4.73 2.49 17.90
CA VAL A 69 -5.34 3.52 17.04
C VAL A 69 -6.46 2.90 16.22
N SER A 70 -7.62 3.55 16.23
CA SER A 70 -8.77 3.15 15.42
C SER A 70 -8.44 3.12 13.92
N PRO A 71 -8.96 2.13 13.17
CA PRO A 71 -8.77 2.06 11.72
C PRO A 71 -9.25 3.30 10.98
N GLY A 72 -8.65 3.56 9.82
CA GLY A 72 -9.02 4.67 8.96
C GLY A 72 -8.09 5.90 9.09
N MET A 73 -8.63 7.12 8.98
CA MET A 73 -7.84 8.35 8.94
C MET A 73 -6.97 8.55 10.20
N ALA A 74 -7.41 8.04 11.36
CA ALA A 74 -6.65 8.13 12.61
C ALA A 74 -5.28 7.43 12.49
N LEU A 75 -5.19 6.28 11.83
CA LEU A 75 -3.91 5.61 11.55
C LEU A 75 -2.95 6.52 10.79
N LYS A 76 -3.43 7.17 9.74
CA LYS A 76 -2.62 8.08 8.93
C LYS A 76 -2.15 9.31 9.71
N MET A 77 -3.01 9.88 10.53
CA MET A 77 -2.66 11.04 11.37
C MET A 77 -1.63 10.66 12.43
N LYS A 78 -1.79 9.50 13.07
CA LYS A 78 -0.85 9.01 14.07
C LYS A 78 0.52 8.69 13.46
N ALA A 79 0.57 8.04 12.31
CA ALA A 79 1.81 7.78 11.58
C ALA A 79 2.57 9.09 11.25
N LYS A 80 1.86 10.14 10.79
CA LYS A 80 2.46 11.46 10.56
C LYS A 80 3.01 12.09 11.84
N ALA A 81 2.31 11.93 12.97
CA ALA A 81 2.77 12.45 14.26
C ALA A 81 4.06 11.75 14.71
N PHE A 82 4.15 10.43 14.54
CA PHE A 82 5.37 9.66 14.83
C PHE A 82 6.54 10.05 13.90
N ALA A 83 6.28 10.23 12.61
CA ALA A 83 7.29 10.72 11.67
C ALA A 83 7.89 12.07 12.10
N LYS A 84 7.04 13.01 12.56
CA LYS A 84 7.50 14.29 13.10
C LYS A 84 8.33 14.17 14.39
N ARG A 85 8.09 13.13 15.20
CA ARG A 85 8.83 12.83 16.42
C ARG A 85 10.17 12.13 16.15
N GLY A 86 10.42 11.69 14.91
CA GLY A 86 11.64 10.98 14.55
C GLY A 86 11.76 9.58 15.16
N VAL A 87 10.64 8.93 15.51
CA VAL A 87 10.60 7.59 16.12
C VAL A 87 10.50 6.47 15.10
N GLU A 88 10.96 6.73 13.90
CA GLU A 88 10.96 5.79 12.79
C GLU A 88 12.31 5.08 12.67
N ARG A 89 12.31 3.90 12.07
CA ARG A 89 13.53 3.16 11.73
C ARG A 89 14.41 4.00 10.79
N SER A 90 15.70 4.02 11.06
CA SER A 90 16.68 4.77 10.25
C SER A 90 16.80 4.23 8.81
N ASP A 91 16.59 2.91 8.62
CA ASP A 91 16.64 2.21 7.34
C ASP A 91 15.30 2.25 6.57
N TRP A 92 14.29 2.97 7.09
CA TRP A 92 12.94 2.94 6.52
C TRP A 92 12.88 3.21 5.01
N ARG A 93 13.62 4.20 4.53
CA ARG A 93 13.62 4.57 3.11
C ARG A 93 14.13 3.45 2.19
N GLU A 94 14.99 2.59 2.73
CA GLU A 94 15.59 1.48 1.97
C GLU A 94 14.69 0.26 1.94
N ILE A 95 13.91 0.04 3.02
CA ILE A 95 13.11 -1.16 3.20
C ILE A 95 11.61 -0.98 2.96
N ALA A 96 11.11 0.25 2.79
CA ALA A 96 9.67 0.52 2.74
C ALA A 96 8.93 -0.30 1.67
N VAL A 97 9.54 -0.50 0.50
CA VAL A 97 8.95 -1.33 -0.56
C VAL A 97 8.94 -2.81 -0.16
N ASP A 98 10.03 -3.31 0.43
CA ASP A 98 10.09 -4.69 0.92
C ASP A 98 9.05 -4.94 2.03
N VAL A 99 8.88 -3.98 2.93
CA VAL A 99 7.83 -4.05 3.97
C VAL A 99 6.43 -4.07 3.34
N MET A 100 6.18 -3.27 2.31
CA MET A 100 4.89 -3.30 1.63
C MET A 100 4.66 -4.65 0.93
N ARG A 101 5.67 -5.21 0.29
CA ARG A 101 5.61 -6.55 -0.33
C ARG A 101 5.26 -7.63 0.71
N PHE A 102 5.93 -7.59 1.86
CA PHE A 102 5.62 -8.45 3.00
C PHE A 102 4.16 -8.28 3.47
N CYS A 103 3.70 -7.05 3.69
CA CYS A 103 2.34 -6.78 4.14
C CYS A 103 1.28 -7.27 3.14
N LEU A 104 1.51 -7.07 1.85
CA LEU A 104 0.60 -7.52 0.80
C LEU A 104 0.54 -9.04 0.67
N ASN A 105 1.65 -9.75 0.87
CA ASN A 105 1.66 -11.21 0.93
C ASN A 105 0.78 -11.72 2.08
N HIS A 106 0.87 -11.11 3.25
CA HIS A 106 0.01 -11.48 4.38
C HIS A 106 -1.47 -11.17 4.13
N LYS A 107 -1.78 -10.04 3.52
CA LYS A 107 -3.15 -9.71 3.09
C LYS A 107 -3.67 -10.73 2.08
N TYR A 108 -2.85 -11.11 1.12
CA TYR A 108 -3.19 -12.12 0.11
C TYR A 108 -3.45 -13.50 0.74
N ALA A 109 -2.61 -13.93 1.66
CA ALA A 109 -2.78 -15.19 2.37
C ALA A 109 -4.05 -15.20 3.25
N SER A 110 -4.33 -14.10 3.95
CA SER A 110 -5.38 -14.03 4.98
C SER A 110 -6.77 -13.71 4.43
N SER A 111 -6.91 -13.07 3.25
CA SER A 111 -8.19 -12.57 2.76
C SER A 111 -8.59 -13.17 1.41
N GLU A 112 -9.53 -14.11 1.43
CA GLU A 112 -10.12 -14.66 0.20
C GLU A 112 -10.85 -13.59 -0.62
N ALA A 113 -11.55 -12.67 0.04
CA ALA A 113 -12.25 -11.57 -0.64
C ALA A 113 -11.28 -10.67 -1.40
N PHE A 114 -10.11 -10.34 -0.80
CA PHE A 114 -9.07 -9.59 -1.50
C PHE A 114 -8.50 -10.36 -2.69
N ARG A 115 -8.23 -11.66 -2.53
CA ARG A 115 -7.77 -12.51 -3.66
C ARG A 115 -8.76 -12.50 -4.83
N LYS A 116 -10.06 -12.65 -4.53
CA LYS A 116 -11.13 -12.61 -5.55
C LYS A 116 -11.20 -11.26 -6.26
N GLU A 117 -11.10 -10.15 -5.51
CA GLU A 117 -11.11 -8.82 -6.11
C GLU A 117 -9.87 -8.56 -6.96
N LEU A 118 -8.71 -8.99 -6.50
CA LEU A 118 -7.47 -8.89 -7.26
C LEU A 118 -7.52 -9.72 -8.55
N GLU A 119 -8.06 -10.92 -8.52
CA GLU A 119 -8.26 -11.77 -9.71
C GLU A 119 -9.28 -11.16 -10.69
N ARG A 120 -10.36 -10.57 -10.18
CA ARG A 120 -11.37 -9.84 -10.98
C ARG A 120 -10.76 -8.67 -11.77
N SER A 121 -9.66 -8.09 -11.28
CA SER A 121 -8.94 -7.02 -11.97
C SER A 121 -8.09 -7.48 -13.16
N LYS A 122 -8.05 -8.78 -13.46
CA LYS A 122 -7.22 -9.34 -14.51
C LYS A 122 -7.46 -8.70 -15.88
N GLY A 123 -6.39 -8.46 -16.62
CA GLY A 123 -6.45 -7.77 -17.91
C GLY A 123 -6.56 -6.25 -17.84
N LYS A 124 -6.62 -5.66 -16.63
CA LYS A 124 -6.61 -4.20 -16.44
C LYS A 124 -5.37 -3.75 -15.66
N TYR A 125 -4.98 -2.50 -15.88
CA TYR A 125 -4.03 -1.82 -15.02
C TYR A 125 -4.68 -1.49 -13.67
N ILE A 126 -3.87 -1.38 -12.62
CA ILE A 126 -4.31 -0.97 -11.29
C ILE A 126 -3.52 0.28 -10.88
N VAL A 127 -4.24 1.29 -10.40
CA VAL A 127 -3.66 2.56 -9.93
C VAL A 127 -4.22 2.92 -8.57
N GLU A 128 -3.35 3.27 -7.61
CA GLU A 128 -3.79 4.04 -6.45
C GLU A 128 -4.06 5.47 -6.92
N ASP A 129 -5.34 5.82 -7.06
CA ASP A 129 -5.75 7.10 -7.62
C ASP A 129 -5.62 8.24 -6.61
N GLU A 130 -4.71 9.15 -6.88
CA GLU A 130 -4.43 10.34 -6.09
C GLU A 130 -4.98 11.64 -6.73
N SER A 131 -5.80 11.55 -7.76
CA SER A 131 -6.31 12.70 -8.54
C SER A 131 -7.04 13.74 -7.69
N ASN A 132 -7.70 13.31 -6.60
CA ASN A 132 -8.38 14.21 -5.67
C ASN A 132 -7.42 14.96 -4.71
N ARG A 133 -6.13 14.66 -4.75
CA ARG A 133 -5.12 15.36 -3.96
C ARG A 133 -4.62 16.57 -4.75
N LYS A 134 -4.59 17.74 -4.12
CA LYS A 134 -4.07 19.00 -4.73
C LYS A 134 -2.54 18.99 -4.98
N LYS A 135 -1.87 17.88 -4.76
CA LYS A 135 -0.40 17.73 -4.88
C LYS A 135 -0.07 16.81 -6.06
N LYS A 136 1.16 16.92 -6.56
CA LYS A 136 1.72 15.91 -7.45
C LYS A 136 1.57 14.52 -6.83
N PRO A 137 1.41 13.47 -7.64
CA PRO A 137 1.34 12.11 -7.13
C PRO A 137 2.58 11.82 -6.29
N ASP A 138 2.38 11.18 -5.15
CA ASP A 138 3.52 10.62 -4.42
C ASP A 138 4.04 9.36 -5.13
N SER A 139 5.01 8.71 -4.52
CA SER A 139 5.60 7.51 -5.14
C SER A 139 4.65 6.32 -5.17
N TRP A 140 3.61 6.30 -4.32
CA TRP A 140 2.72 5.13 -4.18
C TRP A 140 1.60 5.11 -5.20
N GLY A 141 1.14 6.25 -5.68
CA GLY A 141 0.01 6.37 -6.58
C GLY A 141 0.29 7.06 -7.89
N ALA A 142 -0.79 7.38 -8.60
CA ALA A 142 -0.81 8.15 -9.84
C ALA A 142 -2.00 9.10 -9.87
N VAL A 143 -1.96 10.10 -10.74
CA VAL A 143 -3.05 11.05 -10.95
C VAL A 143 -3.56 10.97 -12.38
N LEU A 144 -4.87 11.21 -12.56
CA LEU A 144 -5.50 11.29 -13.87
C LEU A 144 -5.19 12.64 -14.51
N ASP A 145 -4.58 12.61 -15.67
CA ASP A 145 -4.49 13.74 -16.59
C ASP A 145 -5.74 13.75 -17.48
N THR A 146 -6.66 14.64 -17.18
CA THR A 146 -7.93 14.73 -17.92
C THR A 146 -7.75 15.22 -19.35
N ALA A 147 -6.62 15.87 -19.69
CA ALA A 147 -6.34 16.33 -21.05
C ALA A 147 -5.92 15.17 -21.95
N THR A 148 -5.18 14.20 -21.41
CA THR A 148 -4.73 13.03 -22.18
C THR A 148 -5.59 11.79 -21.97
N GLY A 149 -6.41 11.75 -20.91
CA GLY A 149 -7.17 10.56 -20.53
C GLY A 149 -6.31 9.44 -19.96
N GLU A 150 -5.15 9.78 -19.39
CA GLU A 150 -4.21 8.80 -18.82
C GLU A 150 -3.93 9.09 -17.35
N TYR A 151 -3.77 8.04 -16.56
CA TYR A 151 -3.11 8.13 -15.26
C TYR A 151 -1.60 8.22 -15.46
N TYR A 152 -0.91 9.04 -14.66
CA TYR A 152 0.55 9.10 -14.66
C TYR A 152 1.11 9.18 -13.24
N GLY A 153 2.21 8.49 -12.98
CA GLY A 153 2.88 8.44 -11.67
C GLY A 153 3.83 7.25 -11.56
N LYS A 154 4.55 7.17 -10.44
CA LYS A 154 5.34 5.96 -10.12
C LYS A 154 4.45 4.76 -9.82
N ASN A 155 3.29 5.00 -9.22
CA ASN A 155 2.25 4.01 -8.97
C ASN A 155 2.79 2.71 -8.34
N ILE A 156 3.70 2.81 -7.37
CA ILE A 156 4.32 1.63 -6.74
C ILE A 156 3.26 0.68 -6.20
N MET A 157 2.20 1.23 -5.57
CA MET A 157 1.14 0.40 -4.99
C MET A 157 0.38 -0.39 -6.06
N GLY A 158 -0.05 0.25 -7.15
CA GLY A 158 -0.74 -0.44 -8.24
C GLY A 158 0.14 -1.48 -8.92
N ARG A 159 1.43 -1.17 -9.09
CA ARG A 159 2.42 -2.10 -9.70
C ARG A 159 2.66 -3.33 -8.81
N LEU A 160 2.73 -3.15 -7.49
CA LEU A 160 2.80 -4.27 -6.54
C LEU A 160 1.55 -5.15 -6.58
N LEU A 161 0.37 -4.55 -6.68
CA LEU A 161 -0.88 -5.29 -6.80
C LEU A 161 -0.95 -6.08 -8.12
N MET A 162 -0.54 -5.49 -9.23
CA MET A 162 -0.45 -6.19 -10.51
C MET A 162 0.56 -7.35 -10.46
N GLU A 163 1.72 -7.14 -9.87
CA GLU A 163 2.72 -8.20 -9.68
C GLU A 163 2.18 -9.32 -8.78
N LEU A 164 1.55 -8.99 -7.66
CA LEU A 164 0.94 -9.96 -6.75
C LEU A 164 -0.17 -10.78 -7.45
N ARG A 165 -0.98 -10.13 -8.28
CA ARG A 165 -2.01 -10.79 -9.08
C ARG A 165 -1.43 -11.89 -9.98
N GLU A 166 -0.32 -11.61 -10.64
CA GLU A 166 0.30 -12.55 -11.59
C GLU A 166 1.12 -13.63 -10.87
N LYS A 167 1.93 -13.24 -9.90
CA LYS A 167 2.90 -14.15 -9.24
C LYS A 167 2.33 -14.87 -8.01
N LYS A 168 1.23 -14.38 -7.44
CA LYS A 168 0.61 -14.87 -6.17
C LYS A 168 1.46 -14.66 -4.93
N GLU A 169 2.69 -14.21 -5.09
CA GLU A 169 3.65 -13.89 -4.04
C GLU A 169 4.59 -12.78 -4.52
N LEU A 170 5.00 -11.91 -3.60
CA LEU A 170 5.97 -10.84 -3.84
C LEU A 170 7.28 -11.16 -3.13
N GLU A 171 8.36 -11.29 -3.87
CA GLU A 171 9.69 -11.50 -3.31
C GLU A 171 10.22 -10.21 -2.64
N TYR A 172 10.91 -10.36 -1.50
CA TYR A 172 11.61 -9.28 -0.79
C TYR A 172 12.86 -9.86 -0.09
N ASP A 173 13.91 -9.05 0.09
CA ASP A 173 15.20 -9.54 0.61
C ASP A 173 15.78 -8.71 1.76
N LYS A 174 15.45 -7.42 1.86
CA LYS A 174 16.06 -6.53 2.87
C LYS A 174 15.32 -6.47 4.19
N PHE A 175 14.19 -7.14 4.31
CA PHE A 175 13.35 -7.05 5.48
C PHE A 175 13.11 -8.41 6.11
N LYS A 176 13.26 -8.48 7.45
CA LYS A 176 12.82 -9.59 8.30
C LYS A 176 11.99 -9.00 9.44
N PHE A 177 10.82 -9.57 9.66
CA PHE A 177 9.90 -9.18 10.73
C PHE A 177 9.83 -10.24 11.82
#